data_2e361e2c1d628c11237449592bac2170
#
_entry.id   2e361e2c1d628c11237449592bac2170
#
_cell.length_a   1.000
_cell.length_b   1.000
_cell.length_c   1.000
_cell.angle_alpha   90.00
_cell.angle_beta   90.00
_cell.angle_gamma   90.00
#
_symmetry.space_group_name_H-M   'P 1'
#
loop_
_entity.id
_entity.type
_entity.pdbx_description
1 polymer ?
#
loop_
_entity_poly.entity_id
_entity_poly.type
_entity_poly.pdbx_seq_one_letter_code
_entity_poly.pdbx_strand_id
1 'polypeptide(L)'
;LAMHPDGVCKLPGGLYTKTVEYEDINYSVASTEDQTAIFSGWSSFLNYFDSSLPFQLSFINRRSHSRSRYQVNIPKADDNYNSVRDEFTGMLKNQIAKSNNGIERSKYITFVIPAEGIAEARPRLERVEADVMGNFKRLGVPSEPMDGRARLALLHSQMHPGSREPFRFSWKDIPQTGLGTKDFIAPDSLDFRQSRTFRIGQYWGAVSY
;
A
#
# COMPACT_ATOMS: atom_id res chain seq x y z
N LEU A 1 -18.96 6.47 -0.89
CA LEU A 1 -17.50 6.58 -0.82
C LEU A 1 -17.09 7.84 -1.54
N ALA A 2 -16.32 8.70 -0.87
CA ALA A 2 -15.71 9.88 -1.47
C ALA A 2 -14.25 9.99 -1.04
N MET A 3 -13.34 10.05 -2.01
CA MET A 3 -11.90 10.22 -1.77
C MET A 3 -11.55 11.71 -1.91
N HIS A 4 -10.72 12.20 -1.02
CA HIS A 4 -10.17 13.57 -1.08
C HIS A 4 -8.70 13.56 -1.52
N PRO A 5 -8.17 14.67 -2.07
CA PRO A 5 -6.78 14.72 -2.55
C PRO A 5 -5.73 14.39 -1.49
N ASP A 6 -5.96 14.74 -0.24
CA ASP A 6 -5.10 14.48 0.92
C ASP A 6 -5.14 13.04 1.45
N GLY A 7 -5.81 12.13 0.72
CA GLY A 7 -5.94 10.74 1.09
C GLY A 7 -7.05 10.44 2.10
N VAL A 8 -7.79 11.43 2.59
CA VAL A 8 -8.96 11.18 3.43
C VAL A 8 -10.08 10.57 2.59
N CYS A 9 -10.63 9.46 3.04
CA CYS A 9 -11.75 8.79 2.38
C CYS A 9 -12.95 8.76 3.29
N LYS A 10 -14.08 9.31 2.82
CA LYS A 10 -15.38 9.23 3.49
C LYS A 10 -16.08 7.93 3.12
N LEU A 11 -16.44 7.16 4.13
CA LEU A 11 -17.25 5.94 4.02
C LEU A 11 -18.70 6.22 4.43
N PRO A 12 -19.65 5.30 4.14
CA PRO A 12 -21.00 5.34 4.72
C PRO A 12 -20.96 5.36 6.25
N GLY A 13 -21.99 5.91 6.87
CA GLY A 13 -22.12 5.92 8.34
C GLY A 13 -21.24 6.96 9.06
N GLY A 14 -20.77 8.00 8.37
CA GLY A 14 -19.96 9.04 9.01
C GLY A 14 -18.55 8.61 9.39
N LEU A 15 -18.02 7.58 8.74
CA LEU A 15 -16.67 7.08 8.96
C LEU A 15 -15.69 7.72 7.98
N TYR A 16 -14.50 8.03 8.46
CA TYR A 16 -13.41 8.59 7.69
C TYR A 16 -12.14 7.79 7.91
N THR A 17 -11.37 7.59 6.84
CA THR A 17 -10.16 6.76 6.85
C THR A 17 -8.97 7.45 6.22
N LYS A 18 -7.79 7.12 6.71
CA LYS A 18 -6.50 7.35 6.03
C LYS A 18 -5.69 6.06 5.95
N THR A 19 -4.74 5.99 5.02
CA THR A 19 -3.92 4.81 4.79
C THR A 19 -2.45 5.23 4.71
N VAL A 20 -1.59 4.44 5.34
CA VAL A 20 -0.13 4.54 5.25
C VAL A 20 0.40 3.26 4.61
N GLU A 21 1.25 3.38 3.60
CA GLU A 21 2.04 2.28 3.06
C GLU A 21 3.31 2.14 3.90
N TYR A 22 3.75 0.88 4.17
CA TYR A 22 4.96 0.63 4.94
C TYR A 22 5.73 -0.57 4.37
N GLU A 23 7.04 -0.57 4.58
CA GLU A 23 7.94 -1.61 4.10
C GLU A 23 8.23 -2.69 5.15
N ASP A 24 8.97 -3.71 4.75
CA ASP A 24 9.45 -4.75 5.66
C ASP A 24 10.63 -4.27 6.50
N ILE A 25 10.73 -4.85 7.68
CA ILE A 25 11.94 -4.82 8.49
C ILE A 25 12.67 -6.16 8.34
N ASN A 26 13.99 -6.12 8.21
CA ASN A 26 14.82 -7.32 8.06
C ASN A 26 14.96 -8.08 9.40
N TYR A 27 13.85 -8.63 9.90
CA TYR A 27 13.81 -9.37 11.15
C TYR A 27 14.70 -10.62 11.13
N SER A 28 14.72 -11.36 10.02
CA SER A 28 15.41 -12.66 9.91
C SER A 28 16.93 -12.58 9.93
N VAL A 29 17.50 -11.42 9.58
CA VAL A 29 18.97 -11.19 9.59
C VAL A 29 19.42 -10.35 10.78
N ALA A 30 18.52 -9.93 11.64
CA ALA A 30 18.81 -9.17 12.84
C ALA A 30 19.39 -10.09 13.95
N SER A 31 20.20 -9.51 14.82
CA SER A 31 20.67 -10.22 16.03
C SER A 31 19.50 -10.59 16.95
N THR A 32 19.68 -11.53 17.85
CA THR A 32 18.63 -11.94 18.81
C THR A 32 18.15 -10.76 19.66
N GLU A 33 19.05 -9.85 20.03
CA GLU A 33 18.74 -8.66 20.80
C GLU A 33 17.88 -7.69 19.98
N ASP A 34 18.27 -7.45 18.72
CA ASP A 34 17.50 -6.62 17.78
C ASP A 34 16.15 -7.23 17.46
N GLN A 35 16.05 -8.55 17.29
CA GLN A 35 14.78 -9.25 17.08
C GLN A 35 13.82 -9.02 18.25
N THR A 36 14.34 -9.10 19.49
CA THR A 36 13.54 -8.83 20.69
C THR A 36 13.09 -7.37 20.75
N ALA A 37 13.98 -6.43 20.41
CA ALA A 37 13.64 -5.00 20.34
C ALA A 37 12.58 -4.71 19.27
N ILE A 38 12.71 -5.30 18.08
CA ILE A 38 11.72 -5.19 16.99
C ILE A 38 10.37 -5.72 17.44
N PHE A 39 10.32 -6.92 18.05
CA PHE A 39 9.08 -7.52 18.55
C PHE A 39 8.40 -6.66 19.61
N SER A 40 9.18 -6.18 20.59
CA SER A 40 8.70 -5.28 21.64
C SER A 40 8.15 -3.96 21.07
N GLY A 41 8.86 -3.40 20.08
CA GLY A 41 8.44 -2.19 19.38
C GLY A 41 7.14 -2.37 18.60
N TRP A 42 6.98 -3.50 17.89
CA TRP A 42 5.74 -3.85 17.20
C TRP A 42 4.57 -4.05 18.16
N SER A 43 4.80 -4.73 19.28
CA SER A 43 3.79 -4.92 20.33
C SER A 43 3.34 -3.57 20.88
N SER A 44 4.27 -2.68 21.17
CA SER A 44 3.96 -1.31 21.63
C SER A 44 3.21 -0.49 20.58
N PHE A 45 3.58 -0.62 19.30
CA PHE A 45 2.88 0.03 18.20
C PHE A 45 1.44 -0.46 18.07
N LEU A 46 1.20 -1.77 18.12
CA LEU A 46 -0.15 -2.32 18.03
C LEU A 46 -1.00 -1.94 19.24
N ASN A 47 -0.42 -1.82 20.43
CA ASN A 47 -1.10 -1.36 21.63
C ASN A 47 -1.46 0.15 21.61
N TYR A 48 -0.94 0.93 20.64
CA TYR A 48 -1.39 2.30 20.39
C TYR A 48 -2.85 2.35 19.93
N PHE A 49 -3.30 1.33 19.21
CA PHE A 49 -4.66 1.23 18.69
C PHE A 49 -5.57 0.60 19.73
N ASP A 50 -6.47 1.38 20.28
CA ASP A 50 -7.51 0.93 21.18
C ASP A 50 -8.87 0.74 20.47
N SER A 51 -9.91 0.43 21.23
CA SER A 51 -11.26 0.23 20.71
C SER A 51 -11.87 1.48 20.06
N SER A 52 -11.32 2.67 20.34
CA SER A 52 -11.79 3.94 19.76
C SER A 52 -11.15 4.25 18.40
N LEU A 53 -10.06 3.55 18.06
CA LEU A 53 -9.33 3.73 16.82
C LEU A 53 -9.18 2.40 16.07
N PRO A 54 -10.23 1.90 15.42
CA PRO A 54 -10.14 0.70 14.60
C PRO A 54 -9.13 0.87 13.46
N PHE A 55 -8.38 -0.19 13.18
CA PHE A 55 -7.45 -0.22 12.06
C PHE A 55 -7.50 -1.55 11.32
N GLN A 56 -7.01 -1.54 10.09
CA GLN A 56 -6.89 -2.71 9.22
C GLN A 56 -5.45 -2.79 8.69
N LEU A 57 -4.83 -3.95 8.85
CA LEU A 57 -3.60 -4.30 8.14
C LEU A 57 -3.97 -5.00 6.84
N SER A 58 -3.39 -4.55 5.74
CA SER A 58 -3.62 -5.13 4.41
C SER A 58 -2.30 -5.55 3.78
N PHE A 59 -2.23 -6.79 3.32
CA PHE A 59 -1.09 -7.37 2.61
C PHE A 59 -1.56 -7.72 1.20
N ILE A 60 -1.02 -7.02 0.20
CA ILE A 60 -1.47 -7.15 -1.18
C ILE A 60 -0.32 -7.68 -2.02
N ASN A 61 -0.51 -8.88 -2.58
CA ASN A 61 0.41 -9.48 -3.52
C ASN A 61 -0.09 -9.22 -4.94
N ARG A 62 0.75 -8.60 -5.76
CA ARG A 62 0.44 -8.31 -7.17
C ARG A 62 1.54 -8.88 -8.07
N ARG A 63 1.16 -9.29 -9.28
CA ARG A 63 2.17 -9.57 -10.29
C ARG A 63 2.84 -8.26 -10.69
N SER A 64 4.14 -8.18 -10.49
CA SER A 64 4.94 -7.05 -10.96
C SER A 64 5.06 -7.13 -12.48
N HIS A 65 4.53 -6.15 -13.17
CA HIS A 65 4.72 -5.99 -14.62
C HIS A 65 5.95 -5.15 -14.93
N SER A 66 6.55 -4.56 -13.92
CA SER A 66 7.72 -3.70 -14.05
C SER A 66 8.98 -4.39 -13.54
N ARG A 67 9.84 -4.78 -14.46
CA ARG A 67 11.23 -5.14 -14.18
C ARG A 67 12.06 -3.96 -13.63
N SER A 68 11.43 -2.81 -13.45
CA SER A 68 12.07 -1.50 -13.30
C SER A 68 12.27 -1.03 -11.86
N ARG A 69 11.57 -1.59 -10.85
CA ARG A 69 11.71 -1.11 -9.46
C ARG A 69 13.04 -1.48 -8.80
N TYR A 70 13.66 -2.55 -9.24
CA TYR A 70 14.99 -2.94 -8.73
C TYR A 70 16.05 -2.62 -9.78
N GLN A 71 16.28 -1.33 -10.04
CA GLN A 71 17.46 -0.90 -10.79
C GLN A 71 18.69 -1.02 -9.87
N VAL A 72 19.20 -2.25 -9.77
CA VAL A 72 20.55 -2.42 -9.25
C VAL A 72 21.49 -1.82 -10.28
N ASN A 73 22.02 -0.66 -9.96
CA ASN A 73 23.07 -0.02 -10.74
C ASN A 73 24.21 0.33 -9.79
N ILE A 74 25.32 -0.41 -9.88
CA ILE A 74 26.53 -0.08 -9.12
C ILE A 74 27.24 1.03 -9.89
N PRO A 75 27.45 2.21 -9.27
CA PRO A 75 28.10 3.33 -9.96
C PRO A 75 29.48 2.92 -10.46
N LYS A 76 29.80 3.30 -11.69
CA LYS A 76 31.16 3.15 -12.24
C LYS A 76 32.10 4.11 -11.53
N ALA A 77 33.32 3.68 -11.28
CA ALA A 77 34.38 4.50 -10.73
C ALA A 77 35.57 4.54 -11.71
N ASP A 78 36.42 5.53 -11.55
CA ASP A 78 37.65 5.65 -12.37
C ASP A 78 38.74 4.72 -11.80
N ASP A 79 38.43 3.41 -11.88
CA ASP A 79 39.33 2.32 -11.51
C ASP A 79 39.18 1.15 -12.49
N ASN A 80 40.11 0.20 -12.44
CA ASN A 80 40.16 -0.94 -13.39
C ASN A 80 39.09 -2.03 -13.08
N TYR A 81 38.14 -1.78 -12.14
CA TYR A 81 37.16 -2.80 -11.68
C TYR A 81 35.77 -2.64 -12.25
N ASN A 82 35.57 -1.85 -13.29
CA ASN A 82 34.25 -1.62 -13.87
C ASN A 82 33.66 -2.91 -14.50
N SER A 83 34.50 -3.80 -15.05
CA SER A 83 34.06 -5.10 -15.55
C SER A 83 33.49 -5.98 -14.43
N VAL A 84 34.11 -5.97 -13.26
CA VAL A 84 33.64 -6.72 -12.07
C VAL A 84 32.31 -6.12 -11.56
N ARG A 85 32.17 -4.79 -11.57
CA ARG A 85 30.90 -4.13 -11.21
C ARG A 85 29.76 -4.48 -12.18
N ASP A 86 30.05 -4.54 -13.47
CA ASP A 86 29.08 -4.93 -14.49
C ASP A 86 28.65 -6.40 -14.33
N GLU A 87 29.58 -7.31 -14.06
CA GLU A 87 29.31 -8.72 -13.78
C GLU A 87 28.48 -8.92 -12.50
N PHE A 88 28.88 -8.25 -11.40
CA PHE A 88 28.16 -8.28 -10.14
C PHE A 88 26.74 -7.69 -10.27
N THR A 89 26.60 -6.59 -11.00
CA THR A 89 25.29 -6.03 -11.35
C THR A 89 24.43 -7.02 -12.13
N GLY A 90 25.01 -7.73 -13.08
CA GLY A 90 24.35 -8.78 -13.85
C GLY A 90 23.92 -9.95 -12.97
N MET A 91 24.78 -10.39 -12.06
CA MET A 91 24.47 -11.45 -11.10
C MET A 91 23.32 -11.05 -10.16
N LEU A 92 23.34 -9.84 -9.60
CA LEU A 92 22.26 -9.33 -8.74
C LEU A 92 20.94 -9.20 -9.48
N LYS A 93 20.93 -8.69 -10.71
CA LYS A 93 19.74 -8.64 -11.57
C LYS A 93 19.16 -10.03 -11.82
N ASN A 94 20.00 -11.01 -12.10
CA ASN A 94 19.58 -12.40 -12.30
C ASN A 94 19.04 -13.03 -11.01
N GLN A 95 19.65 -12.75 -9.87
CA GLN A 95 19.18 -13.21 -8.56
C GLN A 95 17.80 -12.64 -8.23
N ILE A 96 17.60 -11.33 -8.42
CA ILE A 96 16.31 -10.67 -8.23
C ILE A 96 15.26 -11.24 -9.18
N ALA A 97 15.61 -11.47 -10.44
CA ALA A 97 14.68 -12.05 -11.41
C ALA A 97 14.26 -13.48 -11.05
N LYS A 98 15.12 -14.26 -10.40
CA LYS A 98 14.84 -15.63 -9.95
C LYS A 98 14.08 -15.68 -8.62
N SER A 99 14.38 -14.78 -7.69
CA SER A 99 13.85 -14.82 -6.32
C SER A 99 12.43 -14.31 -6.19
N ASN A 100 11.97 -13.44 -7.06
CA ASN A 100 10.72 -12.70 -6.85
C ASN A 100 9.50 -13.26 -7.59
N ASN A 101 9.60 -14.33 -8.35
CA ASN A 101 8.51 -14.94 -9.16
C ASN A 101 7.56 -13.92 -9.82
N GLY A 102 7.99 -12.65 -9.98
CA GLY A 102 7.18 -11.57 -10.49
C GLY A 102 6.04 -11.14 -9.54
N ILE A 103 6.12 -11.45 -8.25
CA ILE A 103 5.15 -11.04 -7.24
C ILE A 103 5.77 -9.91 -6.41
N GLU A 104 5.05 -8.81 -6.31
CA GLU A 104 5.34 -7.68 -5.44
C GLU A 104 4.34 -7.66 -4.29
N ARG A 105 4.84 -7.58 -3.06
CA ARG A 105 4.03 -7.46 -1.86
C ARG A 105 4.08 -6.02 -1.35
N SER A 106 2.91 -5.40 -1.24
CA SER A 106 2.73 -4.10 -0.59
C SER A 106 1.96 -4.28 0.72
N LYS A 107 2.25 -3.44 1.68
CA LYS A 107 1.66 -3.47 3.03
C LYS A 107 1.09 -2.12 3.38
N TYR A 108 -0.11 -2.15 3.91
CA TYR A 108 -0.86 -0.94 4.25
C TYR A 108 -1.47 -1.05 5.63
N ILE A 109 -1.48 0.05 6.36
CA ILE A 109 -2.30 0.23 7.53
C ILE A 109 -3.34 1.31 7.25
N THR A 110 -4.60 0.97 7.44
CA THR A 110 -5.73 1.90 7.29
C THR A 110 -6.40 2.06 8.64
N PHE A 111 -6.51 3.27 9.13
CA PHE A 111 -7.20 3.59 10.37
C PHE A 111 -8.49 4.37 10.09
N VAL A 112 -9.45 4.21 10.99
CA VAL A 112 -10.83 4.67 10.83
C VAL A 112 -11.23 5.50 12.03
N ILE A 113 -11.88 6.63 11.79
CA ILE A 113 -12.52 7.42 12.85
C ILE A 113 -13.95 7.80 12.48
N PRO A 114 -14.86 7.88 13.43
CA PRO A 114 -16.16 8.52 13.23
C PRO A 114 -16.01 10.04 13.30
N ALA A 115 -16.74 10.77 12.46
CA ALA A 115 -16.84 12.24 12.51
C ALA A 115 -18.12 12.69 11.81
N GLU A 116 -18.62 13.87 12.21
CA GLU A 116 -19.81 14.46 11.59
C GLU A 116 -19.50 15.03 10.20
N GLY A 117 -18.26 15.48 9.97
CA GLY A 117 -17.82 16.06 8.70
C GLY A 117 -16.33 16.01 8.47
N ILE A 118 -15.92 16.32 7.24
CA ILE A 118 -14.52 16.32 6.81
C ILE A 118 -13.67 17.34 7.60
N ALA A 119 -14.26 18.47 8.01
CA ALA A 119 -13.56 19.50 8.75
C ALA A 119 -13.13 19.02 10.14
N GLU A 120 -13.90 18.15 10.76
CA GLU A 120 -13.56 17.48 12.02
C GLU A 120 -12.62 16.31 11.80
N ALA A 121 -12.91 15.49 10.77
CA ALA A 121 -12.16 14.26 10.51
C ALA A 121 -10.70 14.51 10.14
N ARG A 122 -10.44 15.52 9.30
CA ARG A 122 -9.10 15.78 8.74
C ARG A 122 -8.04 16.00 9.82
N PRO A 123 -8.15 16.94 10.75
CA PRO A 123 -7.10 17.18 11.75
C PRO A 123 -6.91 15.98 12.69
N ARG A 124 -7.98 15.23 12.99
CA ARG A 124 -7.88 14.00 13.81
C ARG A 124 -7.13 12.90 13.06
N LEU A 125 -7.42 12.69 11.79
CA LEU A 125 -6.72 11.71 10.96
C LEU A 125 -5.26 12.08 10.71
N GLU A 126 -4.94 13.36 10.52
CA GLU A 126 -3.57 13.86 10.37
C GLU A 126 -2.75 13.62 11.64
N ARG A 127 -3.35 13.79 12.81
CA ARG A 127 -2.69 13.46 14.08
C ARG A 127 -2.39 11.97 14.20
N VAL A 128 -3.37 11.09 13.92
CA VAL A 128 -3.17 9.64 13.93
C VAL A 128 -2.11 9.22 12.91
N GLU A 129 -2.12 9.82 11.71
CA GLU A 129 -1.12 9.58 10.69
C GLU A 129 0.29 9.94 11.19
N ALA A 130 0.46 11.10 11.83
CA ALA A 130 1.73 11.52 12.38
C ALA A 130 2.23 10.56 13.47
N ASP A 131 1.34 10.10 14.35
CA ASP A 131 1.65 9.12 15.39
C ASP A 131 2.05 7.76 14.80
N VAL A 132 1.33 7.28 13.79
CA VAL A 132 1.64 6.03 13.06
C VAL A 132 3.00 6.13 12.37
N MET A 133 3.25 7.23 11.64
CA MET A 133 4.53 7.48 10.99
C MET A 133 5.69 7.56 11.99
N GLY A 134 5.46 8.23 13.13
CA GLY A 134 6.43 8.31 14.23
C GLY A 134 6.77 6.93 14.82
N ASN A 135 5.79 6.05 14.94
CA ASN A 135 5.99 4.67 15.41
C ASN A 135 6.80 3.86 14.39
N PHE A 136 6.46 3.91 13.10
CA PHE A 136 7.23 3.24 12.05
C PHE A 136 8.67 3.74 12.00
N LYS A 137 8.88 5.05 12.12
CA LYS A 137 10.23 5.63 12.17
C LYS A 137 11.05 5.08 13.36
N ARG A 138 10.45 4.92 14.53
CA ARG A 138 11.11 4.33 15.71
C ARG A 138 11.46 2.85 15.51
N LEU A 139 10.65 2.13 14.74
CA LEU A 139 10.91 0.74 14.36
C LEU A 139 11.94 0.60 13.23
N GLY A 140 12.40 1.70 12.64
CA GLY A 140 13.26 1.67 11.47
C GLY A 140 12.55 1.18 10.19
N VAL A 141 11.21 1.25 10.15
CA VAL A 141 10.38 0.83 9.01
C VAL A 141 10.12 2.04 8.12
N PRO A 142 10.57 2.04 6.86
CA PRO A 142 10.19 3.05 5.90
C PRO A 142 8.67 3.05 5.70
N SER A 143 8.06 4.23 5.68
CA SER A 143 6.63 4.36 5.54
C SER A 143 6.26 5.70 4.92
N GLU A 144 5.18 5.72 4.14
CA GLU A 144 4.69 6.90 3.44
C GLU A 144 3.16 7.00 3.54
N PRO A 145 2.60 8.19 3.82
CA PRO A 145 1.17 8.39 3.78
C PRO A 145 0.67 8.34 2.34
N MET A 146 -0.43 7.67 2.10
CA MET A 146 -1.03 7.61 0.78
C MET A 146 -1.93 8.82 0.53
N ASP A 147 -1.67 9.54 -0.55
CA ASP A 147 -2.59 10.55 -1.06
C ASP A 147 -3.85 9.91 -1.71
N GLY A 148 -4.82 10.74 -2.05
CA GLY A 148 -6.08 10.25 -2.61
C GLY A 148 -5.92 9.57 -3.96
N ARG A 149 -4.97 10.00 -4.80
CA ARG A 149 -4.70 9.38 -6.09
C ARG A 149 -4.06 8.00 -5.93
N ALA A 150 -3.09 7.89 -5.04
CA ALA A 150 -2.43 6.62 -4.73
C ALA A 150 -3.43 5.60 -4.16
N ARG A 151 -4.32 6.04 -3.25
CA ARG A 151 -5.39 5.20 -2.71
C ARG A 151 -6.40 4.76 -3.77
N LEU A 152 -6.80 5.65 -4.68
CA LEU A 152 -7.68 5.30 -5.80
C LEU A 152 -6.99 4.32 -6.75
N ALA A 153 -5.71 4.52 -7.07
CA ALA A 153 -4.94 3.60 -7.91
C ALA A 153 -4.82 2.21 -7.26
N LEU A 154 -4.62 2.15 -5.95
CA LEU A 154 -4.61 0.91 -5.19
C LEU A 154 -5.95 0.18 -5.29
N LEU A 155 -7.06 0.86 -5.00
CA LEU A 155 -8.41 0.29 -5.09
C LEU A 155 -8.75 -0.15 -6.53
N HIS A 156 -8.43 0.68 -7.53
CA HIS A 156 -8.59 0.32 -8.94
C HIS A 156 -7.85 -0.96 -9.28
N SER A 157 -6.60 -1.11 -8.84
CA SER A 157 -5.80 -2.31 -9.12
C SER A 157 -6.40 -3.60 -8.53
N GLN A 158 -7.15 -3.49 -7.43
CA GLN A 158 -7.84 -4.63 -6.82
C GLN A 158 -9.16 -4.95 -7.54
N MET A 159 -9.86 -3.92 -8.01
CA MET A 159 -11.12 -4.05 -8.72
C MET A 159 -10.95 -4.41 -10.20
N HIS A 160 -9.75 -4.27 -10.75
CA HIS A 160 -9.40 -4.62 -12.13
C HIS A 160 -8.22 -5.60 -12.15
N PRO A 161 -8.36 -6.82 -11.57
CA PRO A 161 -7.29 -7.79 -11.53
C PRO A 161 -6.87 -8.15 -12.97
N GLY A 162 -5.56 -8.17 -13.22
CA GLY A 162 -5.00 -8.50 -14.53
C GLY A 162 -5.07 -7.40 -15.59
N SER A 163 -5.65 -6.26 -15.32
CA SER A 163 -5.56 -5.09 -16.21
C SER A 163 -4.10 -4.64 -16.33
N ARG A 164 -3.67 -4.41 -17.58
CA ARG A 164 -2.36 -3.83 -17.88
C ARG A 164 -2.44 -2.33 -18.13
N GLU A 165 -3.63 -1.78 -18.16
CA GLU A 165 -3.84 -0.37 -18.39
C GLU A 165 -3.46 0.45 -17.16
N PRO A 166 -2.73 1.55 -17.33
CA PRO A 166 -2.40 2.43 -16.22
C PRO A 166 -3.68 3.13 -15.72
N PHE A 167 -3.79 3.28 -14.40
CA PHE A 167 -4.87 4.04 -13.79
C PHE A 167 -4.82 5.50 -14.25
N ARG A 168 -5.85 5.93 -14.98
CA ARG A 168 -5.99 7.30 -15.51
C ARG A 168 -7.01 8.04 -14.66
N PHE A 169 -6.53 8.99 -13.88
CA PHE A 169 -7.36 9.81 -13.01
C PHE A 169 -6.72 11.17 -12.79
N SER A 170 -7.53 12.23 -12.87
CA SER A 170 -7.16 13.58 -12.47
C SER A 170 -8.30 14.21 -11.66
N TRP A 171 -7.96 14.92 -10.60
CA TRP A 171 -8.93 15.65 -9.78
C TRP A 171 -9.69 16.71 -10.58
N LYS A 172 -9.12 17.19 -11.70
CA LYS A 172 -9.74 18.18 -12.60
C LYS A 172 -10.90 17.58 -13.39
N ASP A 173 -10.92 16.26 -13.56
CA ASP A 173 -11.94 15.59 -14.38
C ASP A 173 -13.28 15.47 -13.62
N ILE A 174 -13.28 15.41 -12.30
CA ILE A 174 -14.48 15.23 -11.47
C ILE A 174 -15.53 16.32 -11.72
N PRO A 175 -15.22 17.64 -11.62
CA PRO A 175 -16.22 18.67 -11.84
C PRO A 175 -16.75 18.72 -13.29
N GLN A 176 -15.94 18.30 -14.25
CA GLN A 176 -16.26 18.36 -15.67
C GLN A 176 -17.15 17.22 -16.14
N THR A 177 -16.97 16.03 -15.53
CA THR A 177 -17.66 14.80 -15.93
C THR A 177 -18.90 14.50 -15.12
N GLY A 178 -19.04 15.11 -13.94
CA GLY A 178 -20.10 14.78 -12.98
C GLY A 178 -19.90 13.42 -12.29
N LEU A 179 -18.78 12.74 -12.57
CA LEU A 179 -18.43 11.46 -11.97
C LEU A 179 -17.90 11.64 -10.54
N GLY A 180 -18.18 10.69 -9.67
CA GLY A 180 -17.57 10.63 -8.35
C GLY A 180 -16.29 9.78 -8.36
N THR A 181 -15.47 9.90 -7.32
CA THR A 181 -14.23 9.11 -7.20
C THR A 181 -14.46 7.60 -7.25
N LYS A 182 -15.64 7.12 -6.84
CA LYS A 182 -16.02 5.70 -6.92
C LYS A 182 -16.12 5.17 -8.36
N ASP A 183 -16.52 6.04 -9.29
CA ASP A 183 -16.78 5.64 -10.68
C ASP A 183 -15.48 5.31 -11.42
N PHE A 184 -14.36 5.89 -10.98
CA PHE A 184 -13.03 5.59 -11.52
C PHE A 184 -12.43 4.27 -11.02
N ILE A 185 -12.98 3.67 -9.98
CA ILE A 185 -12.51 2.40 -9.43
C ILE A 185 -13.50 1.26 -9.63
N ALA A 186 -14.73 1.57 -10.07
CA ALA A 186 -15.77 0.57 -10.25
C ALA A 186 -15.38 -0.44 -11.35
N PRO A 187 -15.49 -1.75 -11.10
CA PRO A 187 -15.27 -2.76 -12.11
C PRO A 187 -16.47 -2.83 -13.08
N ASP A 188 -16.24 -3.34 -14.29
CA ASP A 188 -17.32 -3.53 -15.29
C ASP A 188 -18.44 -4.43 -14.78
N SER A 189 -18.10 -5.41 -13.97
CA SER A 189 -19.08 -6.30 -13.35
C SER A 189 -18.59 -6.84 -12.02
N LEU A 190 -19.53 -7.01 -11.07
CA LEU A 190 -19.28 -7.56 -9.75
C LEU A 190 -20.41 -8.50 -9.38
N ASP A 191 -20.08 -9.77 -9.10
CA ASP A 191 -21.05 -10.81 -8.76
C ASP A 191 -20.65 -11.53 -7.49
N PHE A 192 -21.50 -11.45 -6.44
CA PHE A 192 -21.33 -12.06 -5.12
C PHE A 192 -22.43 -13.10 -4.81
N ARG A 193 -22.92 -13.81 -5.80
CA ARG A 193 -24.02 -14.77 -5.62
C ARG A 193 -23.66 -15.98 -4.75
N GLN A 194 -22.38 -16.23 -4.55
CA GLN A 194 -21.89 -17.36 -3.76
C GLN A 194 -21.25 -16.88 -2.45
N SER A 195 -21.39 -17.65 -1.38
CA SER A 195 -20.91 -17.26 -0.06
C SER A 195 -19.38 -17.22 0.08
N ARG A 196 -18.65 -17.97 -0.73
CA ARG A 196 -17.18 -18.09 -0.65
C ARG A 196 -16.46 -17.65 -1.90
N THR A 197 -17.18 -17.44 -3.00
CA THR A 197 -16.59 -17.03 -4.27
C THR A 197 -17.31 -15.81 -4.82
N PHE A 198 -16.57 -14.98 -5.49
CA PHE A 198 -17.08 -13.80 -6.18
C PHE A 198 -16.43 -13.66 -7.55
N ARG A 199 -17.03 -12.88 -8.41
CA ARG A 199 -16.49 -12.59 -9.73
C ARG A 199 -16.34 -11.08 -9.92
N ILE A 200 -15.16 -10.67 -10.39
CA ILE A 200 -14.89 -9.30 -10.77
C ILE A 200 -14.48 -9.30 -12.25
N GLY A 201 -15.29 -8.75 -13.13
CA GLY A 201 -15.07 -8.84 -14.56
C GLY A 201 -14.97 -10.30 -15.03
N GLN A 202 -13.81 -10.69 -15.55
CA GLN A 202 -13.52 -12.06 -16.02
C GLN A 202 -12.84 -12.94 -14.93
N TYR A 203 -12.51 -12.38 -13.78
CA TYR A 203 -11.72 -13.07 -12.75
C TYR A 203 -12.59 -13.59 -11.61
N TRP A 204 -12.28 -14.79 -11.17
CA TRP A 204 -12.88 -15.39 -9.99
C TRP A 204 -12.00 -15.16 -8.78
N GLY A 205 -12.62 -14.76 -7.69
CA GLY A 205 -11.99 -14.64 -6.38
C GLY A 205 -12.63 -15.60 -5.38
N ALA A 206 -11.88 -15.99 -4.37
CA ALA A 206 -12.35 -16.78 -3.25
C ALA A 206 -11.91 -16.13 -1.94
N VAL A 207 -12.76 -16.23 -0.91
CA VAL A 207 -12.45 -15.81 0.46
C VAL A 207 -12.18 -17.07 1.26
N SER A 208 -11.02 -17.11 1.91
CA SER A 208 -10.64 -18.13 2.91
C SER A 208 -10.52 -17.47 4.29
N TYR A 209 -10.98 -18.17 5.32
CA TYR A 209 -10.89 -17.75 6.72
C TYR A 209 -9.87 -18.60 7.44
#